data_ccb88db5c20a9a2e5c6c5032609a63d8
#
_entry.id   ccb88db5c20a9a2e5c6c5032609a63d8
#
_cell.length_a   1.000
_cell.length_b   1.000
_cell.length_c   1.000
_cell.angle_alpha   90.00
_cell.angle_beta   90.00
_cell.angle_gamma   90.00
#
_symmetry.space_group_name_H-M   'P 1'
#
loop_
_entity.id
_entity.type
_entity.pdbx_description
1 polymer ?
#
loop_
_entity_poly.entity_id
_entity_poly.type
_entity_poly.pdbx_seq_one_letter_code
_entity_poly.pdbx_strand_id
1 'polypeptide(L)'
;MIAPGIVLPEAAIADICRRHQVRELSIFGSAVRGELRPDSDIDLLVDYFPSARPSLFDLIGMTDELSNLLGRKVDLGVKRALKPRFKDHILAEAHVIYAA
;
A
#
# COMPACT_ATOMS: atom_id res chain seq x y z
N MET A 1 9.56 -10.97 4.22
CA MET A 1 10.23 -10.96 2.92
C MET A 1 9.22 -10.72 1.81
N ILE A 2 9.52 -9.80 0.91
CA ILE A 2 8.62 -9.50 -0.22
C ILE A 2 8.90 -10.50 -1.34
N ALA A 3 7.84 -10.95 -2.01
CA ALA A 3 7.92 -11.96 -3.04
C ALA A 3 8.86 -11.55 -4.20
N PRO A 4 9.61 -12.50 -4.79
CA PRO A 4 10.41 -12.22 -5.98
C PRO A 4 9.52 -11.74 -7.15
N GLY A 5 10.06 -10.91 -8.02
CA GLY A 5 9.33 -10.40 -9.19
C GLY A 5 8.55 -9.12 -8.94
N ILE A 6 8.51 -8.63 -7.69
CA ILE A 6 7.94 -7.33 -7.38
C ILE A 6 9.09 -6.32 -7.32
N VAL A 7 9.02 -5.32 -8.19
CA VAL A 7 9.96 -4.20 -8.18
C VAL A 7 9.28 -3.04 -7.46
N LEU A 8 9.94 -2.52 -6.41
CA LEU A 8 9.44 -1.39 -5.63
C LEU A 8 10.34 -0.17 -5.88
N PRO A 9 9.99 0.68 -6.88
CA PRO A 9 10.81 1.86 -7.18
C PRO A 9 10.65 2.91 -6.09
N GLU A 10 11.58 2.92 -5.15
CA GLU A 10 11.50 3.71 -3.91
C GLU A 10 11.28 5.19 -4.14
N ALA A 11 12.01 5.80 -5.07
CA ALA A 11 11.89 7.24 -5.32
C ALA A 11 10.50 7.61 -5.86
N ALA A 12 9.96 6.79 -6.77
CA ALA A 12 8.64 7.04 -7.35
C ALA A 12 7.54 6.81 -6.31
N ILE A 13 7.67 5.78 -5.49
CA ILE A 13 6.74 5.52 -4.37
C ILE A 13 6.76 6.69 -3.39
N ALA A 14 7.95 7.17 -3.04
CA ALA A 14 8.09 8.30 -2.12
C ALA A 14 7.43 9.57 -2.68
N ASP A 15 7.56 9.82 -3.98
CA ASP A 15 6.93 10.97 -4.63
C ASP A 15 5.41 10.90 -4.55
N ILE A 16 4.84 9.74 -4.86
CA ILE A 16 3.39 9.52 -4.75
C ILE A 16 2.94 9.76 -3.31
N CYS A 17 3.64 9.17 -2.35
CA CYS A 17 3.29 9.30 -0.94
C CYS A 17 3.34 10.75 -0.45
N ARG A 18 4.37 11.50 -0.84
CA ARG A 18 4.48 12.92 -0.46
C ARG A 18 3.34 13.76 -1.02
N ARG A 19 2.97 13.54 -2.28
CA ARG A 19 1.88 14.29 -2.92
C ARG A 19 0.53 13.98 -2.29
N HIS A 20 0.36 12.79 -1.75
CA HIS A 20 -0.90 12.35 -1.13
C HIS A 20 -0.92 12.47 0.39
N GLN A 21 0.08 13.11 1.00
CA GLN A 21 0.16 13.31 2.45
C GLN A 21 0.17 12.00 3.23
N VAL A 22 0.91 11.03 2.73
CA VAL A 22 1.06 9.72 3.36
C VAL A 22 2.22 9.74 4.34
N ARG A 23 1.95 9.29 5.56
CA ARG A 23 2.98 9.12 6.59
C ARG A 23 3.72 7.81 6.42
N GLU A 24 2.99 6.74 6.09
CA GLU A 24 3.55 5.39 5.97
C GLU A 24 2.77 4.57 4.96
N LEU A 25 3.47 3.82 4.14
CA LEU A 25 2.88 2.88 3.21
C LEU A 25 3.48 1.50 3.44
N SER A 26 2.64 0.49 3.57
CA SER A 26 3.09 -0.88 3.83
C SER A 26 2.52 -1.83 2.78
N ILE A 27 3.23 -2.95 2.56
CA ILE A 27 2.78 -4.06 1.72
C ILE A 27 2.43 -5.24 2.62
N PHE A 28 1.35 -5.93 2.31
CA PHE A 28 0.92 -7.11 3.07
C PHE A 28 0.28 -8.14 2.13
N GLY A 29 -0.29 -9.20 2.70
CA GLY A 29 -1.01 -10.20 1.93
C GLY A 29 -0.11 -11.16 1.18
N SER A 30 -0.56 -11.64 0.02
CA SER A 30 0.11 -12.70 -0.74
C SER A 30 1.54 -12.33 -1.16
N ALA A 31 1.81 -11.05 -1.41
CA ALA A 31 3.15 -10.57 -1.79
C ALA A 31 4.17 -10.79 -0.68
N VAL A 32 3.73 -10.77 0.58
CA VAL A 32 4.59 -10.95 1.75
C VAL A 32 4.70 -12.43 2.12
N ARG A 33 3.62 -13.19 1.91
CA ARG A 33 3.59 -14.61 2.27
C ARG A 33 4.22 -15.53 1.23
N GLY A 34 4.68 -15.00 0.10
CA GLY A 34 5.25 -15.82 -0.97
C GLY A 34 4.20 -16.55 -1.80
N GLU A 35 2.97 -16.09 -1.76
CA GLU A 35 1.83 -16.70 -2.47
C GLU A 35 1.42 -15.92 -3.72
N LEU A 36 2.24 -14.97 -4.14
CA LEU A 36 1.91 -14.09 -5.26
C LEU A 36 1.88 -14.86 -6.57
N ARG A 37 0.78 -14.72 -7.30
CA ARG A 37 0.59 -15.28 -8.65
C ARG A 37 0.64 -14.14 -9.66
N PRO A 38 0.83 -14.45 -10.97
CA PRO A 38 0.84 -13.40 -11.99
C PRO A 38 -0.41 -12.54 -12.04
N ASP A 39 -1.57 -13.07 -11.63
CA ASP A 39 -2.86 -12.38 -11.59
C ASP A 39 -3.24 -11.87 -10.20
N SER A 40 -2.36 -12.03 -9.21
CA SER A 40 -2.63 -11.56 -7.85
C SER A 40 -2.56 -10.04 -7.76
N ASP A 41 -3.48 -9.46 -6.97
CA ASP A 41 -3.43 -8.05 -6.61
C ASP A 41 -2.31 -7.83 -5.60
N ILE A 42 -1.76 -6.62 -5.58
CA ILE A 42 -0.81 -6.22 -4.55
C ILE A 42 -1.59 -5.48 -3.47
N ASP A 43 -1.55 -6.01 -2.25
CA ASP A 43 -2.22 -5.42 -1.10
C ASP A 43 -1.33 -4.39 -0.43
N LEU A 44 -1.74 -3.14 -0.44
CA LEU A 44 -1.04 -2.04 0.21
C LEU A 44 -1.91 -1.41 1.29
N LEU A 45 -1.26 -0.91 2.33
CA LEU A 45 -1.91 -0.26 3.45
C LEU A 45 -1.36 1.14 3.61
N VAL A 46 -2.22 2.14 3.49
CA VAL A 46 -1.82 3.55 3.62
C VAL A 46 -2.20 4.10 4.98
N ASP A 47 -1.24 4.78 5.61
CA ASP A 47 -1.44 5.55 6.82
C ASP A 47 -1.16 7.01 6.50
N TYR A 48 -2.22 7.82 6.43
CA TYR A 48 -2.12 9.24 6.15
C TYR A 48 -1.66 10.03 7.39
N PHE A 49 -1.04 11.19 7.17
CA PHE A 49 -0.83 12.12 8.27
C PHE A 49 -2.18 12.49 8.91
N PRO A 50 -2.22 12.71 10.22
CA PRO A 50 -3.48 12.99 10.93
C PRO A 50 -4.24 14.20 10.37
N SER A 51 -3.54 15.18 9.80
CA SER A 51 -4.14 16.37 9.22
C SER A 51 -4.70 16.16 7.82
N ALA A 52 -4.34 15.05 7.17
CA ALA A 52 -4.81 14.76 5.82
C ALA A 52 -6.31 14.47 5.80
N ARG A 53 -6.98 14.95 4.77
CA ARG A 53 -8.42 14.73 4.56
C ARG A 53 -8.66 14.20 3.15
N PRO A 54 -8.17 12.98 2.84
CA PRO A 54 -8.33 12.44 1.50
C PRO A 54 -9.80 12.17 1.19
N SER A 55 -10.20 12.51 -0.02
CA SER A 55 -11.51 12.13 -0.54
C SER A 55 -11.44 10.73 -1.13
N LEU A 56 -12.59 10.17 -1.48
CA LEU A 56 -12.63 8.90 -2.23
C LEU A 56 -11.89 9.02 -3.56
N PHE A 57 -12.01 10.17 -4.23
CA PHE A 57 -11.32 10.41 -5.49
C PHE A 57 -9.80 10.44 -5.31
N ASP A 58 -9.32 11.00 -4.21
CA ASP A 58 -7.89 11.01 -3.88
C ASP A 58 -7.37 9.58 -3.71
N LEU A 59 -8.14 8.74 -3.01
CA LEU A 59 -7.79 7.34 -2.80
C LEU A 59 -7.76 6.56 -4.11
N ILE A 60 -8.74 6.76 -4.97
CA ILE A 60 -8.81 6.13 -6.29
C ILE A 60 -7.61 6.57 -7.14
N GLY A 61 -7.30 7.87 -7.15
CA GLY A 61 -6.18 8.41 -7.90
C GLY A 61 -4.85 7.83 -7.44
N MET A 62 -4.63 7.72 -6.13
CA MET A 62 -3.42 7.11 -5.58
C MET A 62 -3.32 5.64 -5.95
N THR A 63 -4.44 4.91 -5.86
CA THR A 63 -4.50 3.49 -6.25
C THR A 63 -4.10 3.31 -7.71
N ASP A 64 -4.60 4.16 -8.61
CA ASP A 64 -4.28 4.10 -10.02
C ASP A 64 -2.81 4.41 -10.28
N GLU A 65 -2.26 5.43 -9.62
CA GLU A 65 -0.84 5.76 -9.74
C GLU A 65 0.05 4.60 -9.31
N LEU A 66 -0.28 3.98 -8.18
CA LEU A 66 0.49 2.85 -7.67
C LEU A 66 0.35 1.62 -8.59
N SER A 67 -0.84 1.37 -9.11
CA SER A 67 -1.08 0.25 -10.02
C SER A 67 -0.26 0.43 -11.31
N ASN A 68 -0.24 1.63 -11.87
CA ASN A 68 0.53 1.93 -13.06
C ASN A 68 2.03 1.80 -12.80
N LEU A 69 2.49 2.29 -11.65
CA LEU A 69 3.89 2.23 -11.28
C LEU A 69 4.38 0.78 -11.11
N LEU A 70 3.58 -0.05 -10.44
CA LEU A 70 3.97 -1.42 -10.12
C LEU A 70 3.62 -2.43 -11.23
N GLY A 71 2.87 -2.00 -12.25
CA GLY A 71 2.46 -2.87 -13.34
C GLY A 71 1.51 -3.98 -12.92
N ARG A 72 0.81 -3.81 -11.80
CA ARG A 72 -0.15 -4.77 -11.26
C ARG A 72 -1.30 -4.01 -10.61
N LYS A 73 -2.45 -4.67 -10.54
CA LYS A 73 -3.58 -4.11 -9.81
C LYS A 73 -3.23 -4.00 -8.33
N VAL A 74 -3.47 -2.84 -7.75
CA VAL A 74 -3.23 -2.55 -6.34
C VAL A 74 -4.58 -2.50 -5.62
N ASP A 75 -4.65 -3.19 -4.47
CA ASP A 75 -5.75 -3.09 -3.52
C ASP A 75 -5.24 -2.25 -2.35
N LEU A 76 -5.69 -1.01 -2.26
CA LEU A 76 -5.21 -0.04 -1.28
C LEU A 76 -6.19 0.09 -0.13
N GLY A 77 -5.80 -0.42 1.03
CA GLY A 77 -6.54 -0.27 2.27
C GLY A 77 -6.07 0.95 3.06
N VAL A 78 -6.95 1.55 3.83
CA VAL A 78 -6.63 2.67 4.72
C VAL A 78 -6.51 2.16 6.14
N LYS A 79 -5.35 2.38 6.77
CA LYS A 79 -5.04 1.82 8.09
C LYS A 79 -6.09 2.19 9.14
N ARG A 80 -6.51 3.46 9.18
CA ARG A 80 -7.49 3.92 10.18
C ARG A 80 -8.89 3.36 9.96
N ALA A 81 -9.16 2.78 8.78
CA ALA A 81 -10.46 2.18 8.43
C ALA A 81 -10.46 0.66 8.62
N LEU A 82 -9.36 0.06 9.04
CA LEU A 82 -9.30 -1.40 9.26
C LEU A 82 -10.24 -1.79 10.41
N LYS A 83 -11.02 -2.84 10.16
CA LYS A 83 -11.87 -3.40 11.21
C LYS A 83 -11.00 -4.05 12.29
N PRO A 84 -11.32 -3.88 13.60
CA PRO A 84 -10.47 -4.37 14.68
C PRO A 84 -10.11 -5.84 14.57
N ARG A 85 -11.04 -6.69 14.11
CA ARG A 85 -10.80 -8.15 14.03
C ARG A 85 -9.75 -8.54 13.00
N PHE A 86 -9.45 -7.67 12.01
CA PHE A 86 -8.44 -7.92 10.98
C PHE A 86 -7.16 -7.14 11.19
N LYS A 87 -7.24 -6.06 11.98
CA LYS A 87 -6.16 -5.09 12.13
C LYS A 87 -4.87 -5.73 12.63
N ASP A 88 -4.95 -6.50 13.70
CA ASP A 88 -3.74 -7.09 14.30
C ASP A 88 -3.07 -8.08 13.35
N HIS A 89 -3.86 -8.88 12.65
CA HIS A 89 -3.34 -9.84 11.68
C HIS A 89 -2.63 -9.14 10.51
N ILE A 90 -3.26 -8.12 9.96
CA ILE A 90 -2.68 -7.37 8.84
C ILE A 90 -1.40 -6.65 9.27
N LEU A 91 -1.42 -5.98 10.42
CA LEU A 91 -0.26 -5.24 10.92
C LEU A 91 0.90 -6.16 11.27
N ALA A 92 0.61 -7.38 11.74
CA ALA A 92 1.65 -8.36 12.07
C ALA A 92 2.44 -8.82 10.84
N GLU A 93 1.79 -8.91 9.66
CA GLU A 93 2.47 -9.35 8.45
C GLU A 93 2.95 -8.20 7.54
N ALA A 94 2.49 -6.97 7.78
CA ALA A 94 2.80 -5.84 6.91
C ALA A 94 4.28 -5.45 6.98
N HIS A 95 4.84 -5.11 5.81
CA HIS A 95 6.20 -4.57 5.69
C HIS A 95 6.13 -3.14 5.21
N VAL A 96 6.76 -2.23 5.92
CA VAL A 96 6.82 -0.81 5.53
C VAL A 96 7.70 -0.66 4.29
N ILE A 97 7.14 -0.04 3.25
CA ILE A 97 7.87 0.26 2.02
C ILE A 97 8.11 1.77 1.85
N TYR A 98 7.46 2.59 2.64
CA TYR A 98 7.71 4.02 2.71
C TYR A 98 7.35 4.54 4.09
N ALA A 99 8.19 5.39 4.65
CA ALA A 99 7.93 6.12 5.89
C ALA A 99 8.49 7.53 5.78
N ALA A 100 7.65 8.50 6.11
CA ALA A 100 8.04 9.92 6.10
C ALA A 100 9.03 10.25 7.22
#